data_75df3e8d2e18cd157d76ff4f436359fd
#
_entry.id   75df3e8d2e18cd157d76ff4f436359fd
#
_cell.length_a   1.000
_cell.length_b   1.000
_cell.length_c   1.000
_cell.angle_alpha   90.00
_cell.angle_beta   90.00
_cell.angle_gamma   90.00
#
_symmetry.space_group_name_H-M   'P 1'
#
loop_
_entity.id
_entity.type
_entity.pdbx_description
1 polymer ?
#
loop_
_entity_poly.entity_id
_entity_poly.type
_entity_poly.pdbx_seq_one_letter_code
_entity_poly.pdbx_strand_id
1 'polypeptide(L)'
;VSDELRTYVDGAAQLLGEAGVPSPQVDAAALAAHALGMDRLPVLPVPLPDGFTATYAALVDRRCRREPLQHIVGRTGFRYLDLHVEPGVFVPRPETETVAGHAVAEAARLVAHGRTPVVVDLCCGTGAIALAVATEVRRAHVVAVDIDPNAVALTSRNAASVDVAQLEVHHGDVRDPDLLADLAATVDVVVANPPYIPPDQVPVDPEVRDHDPDQALYGGGADGLDTPRAVLAAAVRLLAPGGLLVMEHAEVQASALCQAATAAGLVQVRTEPDLTGRPRAVLARSPHAR
;
A
#
# COMPACT_ATOMS: atom_id res chain seq x y z
N VAL A 1 16.52 -17.76 21.68
CA VAL A 1 16.27 -18.82 20.70
C VAL A 1 17.00 -20.07 21.16
N SER A 2 16.35 -21.26 21.16
CA SER A 2 17.04 -22.53 21.43
C SER A 2 17.99 -22.87 20.28
N ASP A 3 19.03 -23.67 20.56
CA ASP A 3 19.97 -24.12 19.51
C ASP A 3 19.26 -24.94 18.43
N GLU A 4 18.26 -25.71 18.83
CA GLU A 4 17.43 -26.49 17.91
C GLU A 4 16.66 -25.59 16.95
N LEU A 5 15.93 -24.58 17.45
CA LEU A 5 15.18 -23.62 16.62
C LEU A 5 16.12 -22.83 15.70
N ARG A 6 17.31 -22.47 16.19
CA ARG A 6 18.34 -21.81 15.37
C ARG A 6 18.76 -22.69 14.19
N THR A 7 18.99 -23.98 14.43
CA THR A 7 19.35 -24.94 13.37
C THR A 7 18.26 -25.01 12.29
N TYR A 8 16.99 -25.03 12.68
CA TYR A 8 15.88 -24.97 11.70
C TYR A 8 15.88 -23.67 10.88
N VAL A 9 16.04 -22.51 11.54
CA VAL A 9 16.04 -21.22 10.86
C VAL A 9 17.24 -21.08 9.91
N ASP A 10 18.44 -21.49 10.33
CA ASP A 10 19.64 -21.42 9.50
C ASP A 10 19.53 -22.33 8.28
N GLY A 11 19.02 -23.55 8.46
CA GLY A 11 18.77 -24.49 7.36
C GLY A 11 17.72 -23.96 6.36
N ALA A 12 16.64 -23.38 6.85
CA ALA A 12 15.62 -22.75 6.01
C ALA A 12 16.17 -21.52 5.27
N ALA A 13 16.98 -20.69 5.93
CA ALA A 13 17.60 -19.52 5.29
C ALA A 13 18.52 -19.95 4.14
N GLN A 14 19.24 -21.05 4.26
CA GLN A 14 20.02 -21.60 3.16
C GLN A 14 19.13 -21.99 1.97
N LEU A 15 18.05 -22.76 2.21
CA LEU A 15 17.12 -23.19 1.15
C LEU A 15 16.46 -22.01 0.44
N LEU A 16 16.02 -21.00 1.20
CA LEU A 16 15.45 -19.78 0.66
C LEU A 16 16.46 -18.98 -0.16
N GLY A 17 17.72 -18.92 0.28
CA GLY A 17 18.80 -18.30 -0.48
C GLY A 17 19.07 -19.00 -1.81
N GLU A 18 19.09 -20.35 -1.82
CA GLU A 18 19.21 -21.15 -3.04
C GLU A 18 18.03 -20.95 -4.00
N ALA A 19 16.83 -20.70 -3.46
CA ALA A 19 15.62 -20.35 -4.23
C ALA A 19 15.58 -18.88 -4.70
N GLY A 20 16.62 -18.08 -4.39
CA GLY A 20 16.74 -16.68 -4.82
C GLY A 20 15.85 -15.69 -4.03
N VAL A 21 15.43 -16.04 -2.82
CA VAL A 21 14.70 -15.12 -1.94
C VAL A 21 15.63 -13.98 -1.50
N PRO A 22 15.25 -12.70 -1.63
CA PRO A 22 16.15 -11.57 -1.37
C PRO A 22 16.62 -11.43 0.08
N SER A 23 15.77 -11.84 1.05
CA SER A 23 16.04 -11.70 2.49
C SER A 23 15.87 -13.04 3.24
N PRO A 24 16.64 -14.08 2.88
CA PRO A 24 16.36 -15.44 3.31
C PRO A 24 16.38 -15.64 4.84
N GLN A 25 17.26 -14.95 5.57
CA GLN A 25 17.34 -15.02 7.04
C GLN A 25 16.12 -14.40 7.71
N VAL A 26 15.66 -13.25 7.18
CA VAL A 26 14.48 -12.54 7.70
C VAL A 26 13.23 -13.38 7.45
N ASP A 27 13.09 -13.91 6.24
CA ASP A 27 11.94 -14.73 5.85
C ASP A 27 11.90 -16.04 6.65
N ALA A 28 13.03 -16.74 6.79
CA ALA A 28 13.12 -17.95 7.60
C ALA A 28 12.70 -17.70 9.06
N ALA A 29 13.16 -16.59 9.66
CA ALA A 29 12.80 -16.21 11.02
C ALA A 29 11.30 -15.88 11.16
N ALA A 30 10.73 -15.15 10.20
CA ALA A 30 9.31 -14.80 10.20
C ALA A 30 8.42 -16.05 10.05
N LEU A 31 8.78 -16.98 9.15
CA LEU A 31 8.07 -18.24 8.98
C LEU A 31 8.15 -19.12 10.23
N ALA A 32 9.30 -19.14 10.93
CA ALA A 32 9.44 -19.86 12.18
C ALA A 32 8.58 -19.24 13.31
N ALA A 33 8.56 -17.93 13.41
CA ALA A 33 7.67 -17.22 14.34
C ALA A 33 6.20 -17.54 14.05
N HIS A 34 5.79 -17.50 12.79
CA HIS A 34 4.44 -17.86 12.36
C HIS A 34 4.09 -19.33 12.71
N ALA A 35 5.01 -20.28 12.48
CA ALA A 35 4.81 -21.68 12.86
C ALA A 35 4.68 -21.91 14.37
N LEU A 36 5.26 -21.01 15.18
CA LEU A 36 5.13 -20.98 16.63
C LEU A 36 3.87 -20.24 17.13
N GLY A 37 3.08 -19.62 16.23
CA GLY A 37 1.96 -18.77 16.60
C GLY A 37 2.38 -17.46 17.28
N MET A 38 3.56 -16.94 16.93
CA MET A 38 4.16 -15.74 17.52
C MET A 38 4.37 -14.66 16.45
N ASP A 39 4.34 -13.38 16.86
CA ASP A 39 4.60 -12.24 15.94
C ASP A 39 6.10 -12.14 15.58
N ARG A 40 6.99 -12.61 16.43
CA ARG A 40 8.45 -12.63 16.22
C ARG A 40 9.11 -13.78 16.93
N LEU A 41 10.31 -14.16 16.50
CA LEU A 41 11.07 -15.20 17.19
C LEU A 41 11.30 -14.84 18.68
N PRO A 42 11.10 -15.80 19.59
CA PRO A 42 11.31 -15.58 21.01
C PRO A 42 12.79 -15.37 21.33
N VAL A 43 13.09 -14.40 22.19
CA VAL A 43 14.46 -14.15 22.68
C VAL A 43 14.92 -15.29 23.58
N LEU A 44 14.02 -15.78 24.45
CA LEU A 44 14.29 -16.90 25.36
C LEU A 44 13.96 -18.24 24.67
N PRO A 45 14.64 -19.34 25.05
CA PRO A 45 14.29 -20.66 24.57
C PRO A 45 12.84 -21.04 24.90
N VAL A 46 12.11 -21.52 23.91
CA VAL A 46 10.76 -22.07 24.05
C VAL A 46 10.76 -23.51 23.54
N PRO A 47 9.96 -24.41 24.12
CA PRO A 47 9.78 -25.73 23.56
C PRO A 47 9.11 -25.65 22.18
N LEU A 48 9.54 -26.47 21.25
CA LEU A 48 8.87 -26.57 19.95
C LEU A 48 7.57 -27.36 20.13
N PRO A 49 6.43 -26.85 19.63
CA PRO A 49 5.17 -27.58 19.70
C PRO A 49 5.20 -28.83 18.80
N ASP A 50 4.36 -29.80 19.13
CA ASP A 50 4.16 -31.00 18.30
C ASP A 50 3.78 -30.55 16.87
N GLY A 51 4.43 -31.17 15.89
CA GLY A 51 4.20 -30.87 14.47
C GLY A 51 4.91 -29.61 13.94
N PHE A 52 5.67 -28.87 14.77
CA PHE A 52 6.41 -27.66 14.32
C PHE A 52 7.24 -27.94 13.08
N THR A 53 8.05 -29.01 13.07
CA THR A 53 8.94 -29.33 11.94
C THR A 53 8.18 -29.47 10.63
N ALA A 54 7.05 -30.19 10.65
CA ALA A 54 6.23 -30.37 9.44
C ALA A 54 5.57 -29.08 8.98
N THR A 55 5.00 -28.31 9.92
CA THR A 55 4.39 -27.01 9.62
C THR A 55 5.42 -26.05 9.06
N TYR A 56 6.58 -25.91 9.72
CA TYR A 56 7.62 -25.00 9.29
C TYR A 56 8.18 -25.37 7.90
N ALA A 57 8.45 -26.67 7.67
CA ALA A 57 8.91 -27.15 6.38
C ALA A 57 7.92 -26.84 5.24
N ALA A 58 6.61 -26.98 5.48
CA ALA A 58 5.59 -26.65 4.50
C ALA A 58 5.56 -25.14 4.17
N LEU A 59 5.75 -24.27 5.19
CA LEU A 59 5.83 -22.81 4.98
C LEU A 59 7.08 -22.42 4.18
N VAL A 60 8.24 -23.02 4.53
CA VAL A 60 9.50 -22.80 3.80
C VAL A 60 9.37 -23.24 2.35
N ASP A 61 8.74 -24.39 2.08
CA ASP A 61 8.51 -24.90 0.73
C ASP A 61 7.63 -23.94 -0.11
N ARG A 62 6.56 -23.36 0.47
CA ARG A 62 5.77 -22.31 -0.17
C ARG A 62 6.64 -21.11 -0.55
N ARG A 63 7.49 -20.66 0.39
CA ARG A 63 8.37 -19.50 0.16
C ARG A 63 9.47 -19.78 -0.87
N CYS A 64 10.01 -21.01 -0.92
CA CYS A 64 10.93 -21.44 -1.97
C CYS A 64 10.29 -21.38 -3.37
N ARG A 65 8.98 -21.57 -3.48
CA ARG A 65 8.22 -21.35 -4.72
C ARG A 65 7.93 -19.89 -5.02
N ARG A 66 8.56 -18.97 -4.29
CA ARG A 66 8.44 -17.53 -4.43
C ARG A 66 7.03 -16.98 -4.12
N GLU A 67 6.21 -17.73 -3.35
CA GLU A 67 5.00 -17.17 -2.77
C GLU A 67 5.39 -16.02 -1.80
N PRO A 68 4.75 -14.82 -1.88
CA PRO A 68 5.07 -13.70 -1.00
C PRO A 68 5.01 -14.10 0.48
N LEU A 69 6.02 -13.71 1.26
CA LEU A 69 6.03 -13.96 2.70
C LEU A 69 4.73 -13.50 3.36
N GLN A 70 4.25 -12.32 2.97
CA GLN A 70 3.05 -11.71 3.51
C GLN A 70 1.80 -12.56 3.27
N HIS A 71 1.68 -13.19 2.09
CA HIS A 71 0.58 -14.12 1.80
C HIS A 71 0.69 -15.40 2.63
N ILE A 72 1.92 -15.87 2.90
CA ILE A 72 2.14 -17.06 3.70
C ILE A 72 1.76 -16.84 5.17
N VAL A 73 2.16 -15.66 5.73
CA VAL A 73 1.88 -15.33 7.13
C VAL A 73 0.54 -14.61 7.32
N GLY A 74 -0.11 -14.16 6.22
CA GLY A 74 -1.41 -13.48 6.23
C GLY A 74 -1.36 -12.04 6.74
N ARG A 75 -0.17 -11.44 6.92
CA ARG A 75 0.01 -10.11 7.54
C ARG A 75 1.18 -9.36 6.94
N THR A 76 1.10 -8.03 7.00
CA THR A 76 2.21 -7.12 6.65
C THR A 76 2.23 -5.90 7.54
N GLY A 77 3.44 -5.44 7.91
CA GLY A 77 3.62 -4.14 8.54
C GLY A 77 3.50 -3.01 7.51
N PHE A 78 2.85 -1.92 7.88
CA PHE A 78 2.83 -0.67 7.12
C PHE A 78 2.77 0.50 8.08
N ARG A 79 3.82 1.34 8.14
CA ARG A 79 3.99 2.39 9.15
C ARG A 79 3.82 1.82 10.58
N TYR A 80 2.79 2.24 11.30
CA TYR A 80 2.50 1.77 12.67
C TYR A 80 1.40 0.71 12.72
N LEU A 81 1.01 0.17 11.56
CA LEU A 81 -0.08 -0.79 11.42
C LEU A 81 0.47 -2.19 11.16
N ASP A 82 -0.30 -3.18 11.57
CA ASP A 82 -0.17 -4.56 11.19
C ASP A 82 -1.46 -4.97 10.46
N LEU A 83 -1.36 -5.14 9.16
CA LEU A 83 -2.50 -5.31 8.27
C LEU A 83 -2.66 -6.75 7.83
N HIS A 84 -3.88 -7.24 7.77
CA HIS A 84 -4.18 -8.48 7.07
C HIS A 84 -3.95 -8.30 5.58
N VAL A 85 -3.38 -9.31 4.94
CA VAL A 85 -3.20 -9.42 3.50
C VAL A 85 -3.70 -10.78 3.02
N GLU A 86 -4.22 -10.81 1.80
CA GLU A 86 -4.80 -12.01 1.20
C GLU A 86 -4.38 -12.10 -0.28
N PRO A 87 -4.23 -13.31 -0.84
CA PRO A 87 -4.06 -13.47 -2.27
C PRO A 87 -5.17 -12.78 -3.07
N GLY A 88 -4.79 -12.14 -4.18
CA GLY A 88 -5.73 -11.40 -5.03
C GLY A 88 -5.90 -9.92 -4.65
N VAL A 89 -5.28 -9.44 -3.58
CA VAL A 89 -5.19 -8.02 -3.24
C VAL A 89 -3.72 -7.63 -3.14
N PHE A 90 -3.37 -6.45 -3.67
CA PHE A 90 -1.99 -5.95 -3.69
C PHE A 90 -1.39 -5.84 -2.28
N VAL A 91 -0.20 -6.41 -2.10
CA VAL A 91 0.56 -6.28 -0.85
C VAL A 91 1.20 -4.89 -0.77
N PRO A 92 0.95 -4.10 0.29
CA PRO A 92 1.56 -2.77 0.44
C PRO A 92 3.09 -2.81 0.40
N ARG A 93 3.70 -1.85 -0.28
CA ARG A 93 5.16 -1.76 -0.42
C ARG A 93 5.74 -0.71 0.54
N PRO A 94 7.00 -0.89 1.01
CA PRO A 94 7.65 0.06 1.89
C PRO A 94 7.74 1.48 1.30
N GLU A 95 7.93 1.62 -0.02
CA GLU A 95 8.01 2.90 -0.70
C GLU A 95 6.71 3.71 -0.56
N THR A 96 5.56 3.04 -0.53
CA THR A 96 4.24 3.64 -0.36
C THR A 96 4.06 4.30 1.01
N GLU A 97 4.87 3.93 2.02
CA GLU A 97 4.87 4.63 3.31
C GLU A 97 5.26 6.10 3.20
N THR A 98 6.12 6.46 2.24
CA THR A 98 6.46 7.85 1.94
C THR A 98 5.26 8.60 1.38
N VAL A 99 4.50 7.97 0.47
CA VAL A 99 3.26 8.51 -0.10
C VAL A 99 2.24 8.77 1.00
N ALA A 100 1.99 7.78 1.86
CA ALA A 100 1.13 7.92 3.03
C ALA A 100 1.61 9.04 3.96
N GLY A 101 2.94 9.16 4.16
CA GLY A 101 3.56 10.19 4.98
C GLY A 101 3.22 11.63 4.54
N HIS A 102 3.17 11.90 3.24
CA HIS A 102 2.75 13.20 2.73
C HIS A 102 1.29 13.51 3.02
N ALA A 103 0.39 12.52 2.86
CA ALA A 103 -1.03 12.67 3.18
C ALA A 103 -1.25 12.89 4.68
N VAL A 104 -0.60 12.11 5.53
CA VAL A 104 -0.63 12.25 7.00
C VAL A 104 -0.13 13.64 7.43
N ALA A 105 1.01 14.09 6.89
CA ALA A 105 1.59 15.38 7.24
C ALA A 105 0.66 16.55 6.90
N GLU A 106 0.04 16.52 5.71
CA GLU A 106 -0.91 17.58 5.30
C GLU A 106 -2.17 17.54 6.16
N ALA A 107 -2.76 16.36 6.39
CA ALA A 107 -3.93 16.22 7.25
C ALA A 107 -3.64 16.70 8.68
N ALA A 108 -2.49 16.33 9.26
CA ALA A 108 -2.06 16.78 10.59
C ALA A 108 -1.86 18.30 10.63
N ARG A 109 -1.28 18.90 9.59
CA ARG A 109 -1.14 20.36 9.45
C ARG A 109 -2.50 21.05 9.50
N LEU A 110 -3.50 20.53 8.79
CA LEU A 110 -4.85 21.08 8.78
C LEU A 110 -5.52 20.98 10.15
N VAL A 111 -5.34 19.84 10.86
CA VAL A 111 -5.84 19.67 12.23
C VAL A 111 -5.19 20.67 13.19
N ALA A 112 -3.90 20.93 13.07
CA ALA A 112 -3.19 21.93 13.88
C ALA A 112 -3.76 23.36 13.68
N HIS A 113 -4.38 23.64 12.51
CA HIS A 113 -5.08 24.88 12.21
C HIS A 113 -6.60 24.83 12.55
N GLY A 114 -7.02 23.86 13.35
CA GLY A 114 -8.41 23.75 13.85
C GLY A 114 -9.40 23.12 12.88
N ARG A 115 -8.94 22.60 11.73
CA ARG A 115 -9.81 21.97 10.70
C ARG A 115 -10.06 20.49 11.02
N THR A 116 -11.09 19.95 10.41
CA THR A 116 -11.33 18.50 10.30
C THR A 116 -11.13 18.13 8.82
N PRO A 117 -9.94 17.62 8.44
CA PRO A 117 -9.66 17.38 7.03
C PRO A 117 -10.44 16.19 6.49
N VAL A 118 -10.88 16.31 5.24
CA VAL A 118 -11.42 15.22 4.43
C VAL A 118 -10.30 14.67 3.55
N VAL A 119 -10.01 13.37 3.68
CA VAL A 119 -8.97 12.68 2.93
C VAL A 119 -9.60 11.54 2.13
N VAL A 120 -9.30 11.46 0.84
CA VAL A 120 -9.77 10.39 -0.05
C VAL A 120 -8.58 9.57 -0.53
N ASP A 121 -8.59 8.26 -0.28
CA ASP A 121 -7.63 7.28 -0.79
C ASP A 121 -8.25 6.54 -1.97
N LEU A 122 -7.73 6.78 -3.17
CA LEU A 122 -8.19 6.16 -4.41
C LEU A 122 -7.28 4.97 -4.77
N CYS A 123 -7.87 3.84 -5.17
CA CYS A 123 -7.19 2.56 -5.36
C CYS A 123 -6.57 2.05 -4.05
N CYS A 124 -7.39 1.92 -3.01
CA CYS A 124 -6.94 1.73 -1.63
C CYS A 124 -6.35 0.33 -1.32
N GLY A 125 -6.63 -0.69 -2.14
CA GLY A 125 -6.10 -2.05 -1.97
C GLY A 125 -6.43 -2.66 -0.60
N THR A 126 -5.42 -2.87 0.24
CA THR A 126 -5.58 -3.34 1.62
C THR A 126 -6.06 -2.25 2.60
N GLY A 127 -6.19 -1.01 2.13
CA GLY A 127 -6.48 0.16 2.96
C GLY A 127 -5.27 0.76 3.66
N ALA A 128 -4.06 0.38 3.28
CA ALA A 128 -2.83 0.75 4.00
C ALA A 128 -2.67 2.27 4.18
N ILE A 129 -2.86 3.06 3.12
CA ILE A 129 -2.75 4.53 3.18
C ILE A 129 -3.91 5.13 3.98
N ALA A 130 -5.15 4.74 3.66
CA ALA A 130 -6.34 5.24 4.35
C ALA A 130 -6.28 5.01 5.86
N LEU A 131 -5.88 3.79 6.27
CA LEU A 131 -5.77 3.40 7.68
C LEU A 131 -4.62 4.12 8.39
N ALA A 132 -3.49 4.33 7.70
CA ALA A 132 -2.40 5.14 8.25
C ALA A 132 -2.87 6.57 8.55
N VAL A 133 -3.59 7.21 7.61
CA VAL A 133 -4.15 8.55 7.84
C VAL A 133 -5.17 8.53 8.99
N ALA A 134 -6.11 7.57 9.00
CA ALA A 134 -7.19 7.50 9.99
C ALA A 134 -6.66 7.26 11.42
N THR A 135 -5.59 6.46 11.58
CA THR A 135 -4.99 6.16 12.88
C THR A 135 -4.06 7.26 13.38
N GLU A 136 -3.24 7.84 12.50
CA GLU A 136 -2.27 8.87 12.87
C GLU A 136 -2.92 10.26 12.99
N VAL A 137 -4.02 10.52 12.27
CA VAL A 137 -4.76 11.79 12.30
C VAL A 137 -6.23 11.54 12.64
N ARG A 138 -6.50 11.16 13.88
CA ARG A 138 -7.82 10.71 14.36
C ARG A 138 -9.00 11.68 14.10
N ARG A 139 -8.71 12.96 13.81
CA ARG A 139 -9.72 13.96 13.46
C ARG A 139 -10.00 14.03 11.96
N ALA A 140 -9.24 13.33 11.13
CA ALA A 140 -9.52 13.28 9.70
C ALA A 140 -10.76 12.41 9.43
N HIS A 141 -11.59 12.87 8.50
CA HIS A 141 -12.61 12.04 7.87
C HIS A 141 -11.96 11.39 6.64
N VAL A 142 -11.88 10.06 6.62
CA VAL A 142 -11.16 9.33 5.58
C VAL A 142 -12.14 8.49 4.77
N VAL A 143 -12.04 8.59 3.45
CA VAL A 143 -12.82 7.79 2.50
C VAL A 143 -11.85 6.98 1.64
N ALA A 144 -12.00 5.67 1.64
CA ALA A 144 -11.21 4.74 0.85
C ALA A 144 -12.06 4.18 -0.29
N VAL A 145 -11.50 4.13 -1.50
CA VAL A 145 -12.21 3.65 -2.70
C VAL A 145 -11.36 2.64 -3.44
N ASP A 146 -11.96 1.53 -3.83
CA ASP A 146 -11.35 0.57 -4.75
C ASP A 146 -12.37 0.00 -5.73
N ILE A 147 -11.92 -0.37 -6.91
CA ILE A 147 -12.75 -1.02 -7.94
C ILE A 147 -12.89 -2.52 -7.68
N ASP A 148 -11.96 -3.14 -6.92
CA ASP A 148 -12.01 -4.55 -6.57
C ASP A 148 -12.83 -4.76 -5.29
N PRO A 149 -13.95 -5.51 -5.34
CA PRO A 149 -14.74 -5.82 -4.16
C PRO A 149 -13.97 -6.61 -3.09
N ASN A 150 -12.92 -7.37 -3.46
CA ASN A 150 -12.06 -8.06 -2.50
C ASN A 150 -11.18 -7.07 -1.73
N ALA A 151 -10.63 -6.06 -2.41
CA ALA A 151 -9.90 -4.96 -1.78
C ALA A 151 -10.78 -4.17 -0.80
N VAL A 152 -12.02 -3.83 -1.22
CA VAL A 152 -13.02 -3.17 -0.36
C VAL A 152 -13.33 -4.00 0.90
N ALA A 153 -13.54 -5.31 0.73
CA ALA A 153 -13.81 -6.22 1.84
C ALA A 153 -12.60 -6.34 2.79
N LEU A 154 -11.38 -6.43 2.23
CA LEU A 154 -10.14 -6.51 3.02
C LEU A 154 -9.86 -5.20 3.77
N THR A 155 -10.01 -4.05 3.10
CA THR A 155 -9.90 -2.72 3.75
C THR A 155 -10.88 -2.59 4.91
N SER A 156 -12.14 -3.03 4.74
CA SER A 156 -13.15 -3.00 5.80
C SER A 156 -12.77 -3.90 6.99
N ARG A 157 -12.22 -5.10 6.75
CA ARG A 157 -11.71 -5.97 7.81
C ARG A 157 -10.50 -5.36 8.53
N ASN A 158 -9.57 -4.77 7.80
CA ASN A 158 -8.43 -4.09 8.38
C ASN A 158 -8.88 -2.89 9.23
N ALA A 159 -9.86 -2.12 8.77
CA ALA A 159 -10.44 -1.02 9.53
C ALA A 159 -11.05 -1.48 10.86
N ALA A 160 -11.78 -2.58 10.85
CA ALA A 160 -12.35 -3.16 12.07
C ALA A 160 -11.27 -3.65 13.05
N SER A 161 -10.09 -4.06 12.57
CA SER A 161 -9.00 -4.56 13.43
C SER A 161 -8.21 -3.45 14.13
N VAL A 162 -8.22 -2.22 13.61
CA VAL A 162 -7.44 -1.07 14.13
C VAL A 162 -8.28 -0.01 14.85
N ASP A 163 -9.58 -0.27 15.05
CA ASP A 163 -10.52 0.60 15.78
C ASP A 163 -10.51 2.07 15.29
N VAL A 164 -10.73 2.27 13.99
CA VAL A 164 -10.87 3.59 13.38
C VAL A 164 -12.36 3.95 13.21
N ALA A 165 -12.78 5.05 13.83
CA ALA A 165 -14.19 5.47 13.87
C ALA A 165 -14.62 6.28 12.63
N GLN A 166 -13.70 6.84 11.85
CA GLN A 166 -14.00 7.81 10.78
C GLN A 166 -13.38 7.40 9.45
N LEU A 167 -13.54 6.13 9.09
CA LEU A 167 -13.17 5.60 7.78
C LEU A 167 -14.41 5.03 7.10
N GLU A 168 -14.72 5.54 5.91
CA GLU A 168 -15.71 4.99 5.01
C GLU A 168 -15.02 4.24 3.88
N VAL A 169 -15.54 3.08 3.48
CA VAL A 169 -14.98 2.26 2.41
C VAL A 169 -16.03 2.08 1.32
N HIS A 170 -15.68 2.46 0.10
CA HIS A 170 -16.59 2.44 -1.05
C HIS A 170 -16.05 1.56 -2.17
N HIS A 171 -16.93 0.80 -2.79
CA HIS A 171 -16.66 0.16 -4.07
C HIS A 171 -16.94 1.16 -5.19
N GLY A 172 -15.95 1.44 -6.06
CA GLY A 172 -16.12 2.41 -7.13
C GLY A 172 -14.94 2.47 -8.11
N ASP A 173 -15.21 2.94 -9.31
CA ASP A 173 -14.21 3.12 -10.36
C ASP A 173 -13.77 4.59 -10.41
N VAL A 174 -12.48 4.88 -10.35
CA VAL A 174 -11.93 6.24 -10.45
C VAL A 174 -12.22 6.92 -11.79
N ARG A 175 -12.61 6.14 -12.81
CA ARG A 175 -13.04 6.63 -14.12
C ARG A 175 -14.49 7.12 -14.15
N ASP A 176 -15.28 6.77 -13.14
CA ASP A 176 -16.66 7.23 -13.03
C ASP A 176 -16.69 8.73 -12.66
N PRO A 177 -17.27 9.60 -13.50
CA PRO A 177 -17.37 11.03 -13.23
C PRO A 177 -18.24 11.34 -12.01
N ASP A 178 -19.14 10.45 -11.62
CA ASP A 178 -20.05 10.64 -10.49
C ASP A 178 -19.52 10.01 -9.19
N LEU A 179 -18.34 9.36 -9.22
CA LEU A 179 -17.72 8.82 -8.03
C LEU A 179 -17.54 9.89 -6.95
N LEU A 180 -18.11 9.69 -5.76
CA LEU A 180 -18.06 10.65 -4.62
C LEU A 180 -18.53 12.06 -5.02
N ALA A 181 -19.61 12.17 -5.81
CA ALA A 181 -20.10 13.45 -6.31
C ALA A 181 -20.50 14.45 -5.19
N ASP A 182 -20.91 13.92 -4.03
CA ASP A 182 -21.22 14.68 -2.82
C ASP A 182 -19.99 15.32 -2.15
N LEU A 183 -18.79 14.82 -2.45
CA LEU A 183 -17.52 15.37 -1.97
C LEU A 183 -16.84 16.31 -2.97
N ALA A 184 -17.49 16.65 -4.09
CA ALA A 184 -16.92 17.54 -5.11
C ALA A 184 -16.48 18.88 -4.51
N ALA A 185 -15.23 19.29 -4.80
CA ALA A 185 -14.57 20.50 -4.33
C ALA A 185 -14.53 20.69 -2.78
N THR A 186 -14.62 19.59 -2.02
CA THR A 186 -14.58 19.63 -0.54
C THR A 186 -13.41 18.86 0.07
N VAL A 187 -12.72 18.02 -0.71
CA VAL A 187 -11.64 17.15 -0.24
C VAL A 187 -10.35 17.93 -0.02
N ASP A 188 -9.74 17.79 1.14
CA ASP A 188 -8.49 18.46 1.48
C ASP A 188 -7.26 17.74 0.94
N VAL A 189 -7.31 16.40 0.91
CA VAL A 189 -6.22 15.55 0.41
C VAL A 189 -6.81 14.41 -0.42
N VAL A 190 -6.37 14.28 -1.66
CA VAL A 190 -6.53 13.06 -2.45
C VAL A 190 -5.18 12.35 -2.46
N VAL A 191 -5.16 11.08 -2.04
CA VAL A 191 -3.98 10.23 -2.10
C VAL A 191 -4.30 8.98 -2.91
N ALA A 192 -3.32 8.43 -3.63
CA ALA A 192 -3.50 7.22 -4.41
C ALA A 192 -2.19 6.47 -4.65
N ASN A 193 -2.26 5.15 -4.65
CA ASN A 193 -1.28 4.29 -5.29
C ASN A 193 -1.99 3.49 -6.41
N PRO A 194 -2.22 4.09 -7.58
CA PRO A 194 -2.93 3.43 -8.66
C PRO A 194 -2.04 2.41 -9.38
N PRO A 195 -2.61 1.43 -10.11
CA PRO A 195 -1.84 0.65 -11.06
C PRO A 195 -1.23 1.57 -12.11
N TYR A 196 0.07 1.38 -12.41
CA TYR A 196 0.84 2.26 -13.29
C TYR A 196 1.82 1.53 -14.22
N ILE A 197 1.91 0.19 -14.17
CA ILE A 197 2.84 -0.56 -15.02
C ILE A 197 2.30 -0.58 -16.46
N PRO A 198 3.13 -0.26 -17.48
CA PRO A 198 2.78 -0.45 -18.88
C PRO A 198 2.49 -1.93 -19.20
N PRO A 199 1.53 -2.24 -20.09
CA PRO A 199 1.09 -3.62 -20.32
C PRO A 199 2.16 -4.51 -20.99
N ASP A 200 3.18 -3.93 -21.59
CA ASP A 200 4.32 -4.64 -22.20
C ASP A 200 5.48 -4.87 -21.22
N GLN A 201 5.41 -4.34 -19.99
CA GLN A 201 6.42 -4.50 -18.97
C GLN A 201 6.00 -5.56 -17.96
N VAL A 202 6.74 -6.67 -17.93
CA VAL A 202 6.53 -7.74 -16.97
C VAL A 202 7.39 -7.48 -15.73
N PRO A 203 6.80 -7.48 -14.51
CA PRO A 203 7.57 -7.35 -13.28
C PRO A 203 8.71 -8.37 -13.18
N VAL A 204 9.88 -7.91 -12.77
CA VAL A 204 11.08 -8.76 -12.66
C VAL A 204 10.97 -9.68 -11.44
N ASP A 205 10.40 -9.20 -10.35
CA ASP A 205 10.21 -9.95 -9.11
C ASP A 205 9.11 -11.02 -9.29
N PRO A 206 9.43 -12.31 -9.10
CA PRO A 206 8.44 -13.38 -9.19
C PRO A 206 7.26 -13.21 -8.23
N GLU A 207 7.51 -12.69 -7.03
CA GLU A 207 6.47 -12.40 -6.03
C GLU A 207 5.41 -11.43 -6.57
N VAL A 208 5.83 -10.41 -7.34
CA VAL A 208 4.94 -9.44 -7.97
C VAL A 208 4.27 -10.07 -9.19
N ARG A 209 5.08 -10.63 -10.10
CA ARG A 209 4.62 -11.15 -11.39
C ARG A 209 3.59 -12.26 -11.28
N ASP A 210 3.78 -13.18 -10.32
CA ASP A 210 3.03 -14.43 -10.25
C ASP A 210 1.92 -14.39 -9.18
N HIS A 211 1.90 -13.38 -8.31
CA HIS A 211 1.01 -13.34 -7.15
C HIS A 211 0.21 -12.05 -6.95
N ASP A 212 0.70 -10.89 -7.42
CA ASP A 212 -0.13 -9.69 -7.38
C ASP A 212 -1.15 -9.70 -8.54
N PRO A 213 -2.36 -9.20 -8.34
CA PRO A 213 -3.38 -9.19 -9.38
C PRO A 213 -3.06 -8.17 -10.49
N ASP A 214 -3.22 -8.56 -11.75
CA ASP A 214 -2.98 -7.71 -12.92
C ASP A 214 -3.69 -6.35 -12.82
N GLN A 215 -4.91 -6.35 -12.27
CA GLN A 215 -5.70 -5.14 -12.07
C GLN A 215 -5.04 -4.12 -11.15
N ALA A 216 -4.21 -4.55 -10.21
CA ALA A 216 -3.46 -3.68 -9.29
C ALA A 216 -2.09 -3.27 -9.83
N LEU A 217 -1.63 -3.88 -10.93
CA LEU A 217 -0.31 -3.64 -11.51
C LEU A 217 -0.39 -2.77 -12.77
N TYR A 218 -1.25 -3.13 -13.74
CA TYR A 218 -1.24 -2.54 -15.06
C TYR A 218 -2.18 -1.33 -15.16
N GLY A 219 -1.58 -0.15 -15.40
CA GLY A 219 -2.29 1.13 -15.43
C GLY A 219 -3.11 1.40 -16.68
N GLY A 220 -2.98 0.55 -17.72
CA GLY A 220 -3.63 0.72 -19.01
C GLY A 220 -2.91 1.73 -19.91
N GLY A 221 -3.35 1.79 -21.18
CA GLY A 221 -2.65 2.55 -22.22
C GLY A 221 -1.27 2.00 -22.54
N ALA A 222 -0.59 2.56 -23.53
CA ALA A 222 0.75 2.12 -23.92
C ALA A 222 1.83 2.50 -22.90
N ASP A 223 1.58 3.50 -22.07
CA ASP A 223 2.51 4.05 -21.09
C ASP A 223 2.16 3.72 -19.62
N GLY A 224 1.11 2.91 -19.40
CA GLY A 224 0.64 2.55 -18.07
C GLY A 224 -0.08 3.67 -17.33
N LEU A 225 -0.45 4.77 -17.99
CA LEU A 225 -0.93 5.98 -17.33
C LEU A 225 -2.44 6.25 -17.46
N ASP A 226 -3.25 5.33 -18.02
CA ASP A 226 -4.70 5.59 -18.14
C ASP A 226 -5.36 5.69 -16.76
N THR A 227 -5.07 4.75 -15.83
CA THR A 227 -5.59 4.83 -14.46
C THR A 227 -5.00 6.01 -13.68
N PRO A 228 -3.69 6.31 -13.69
CA PRO A 228 -3.16 7.54 -13.11
C PRO A 228 -3.80 8.82 -13.64
N ARG A 229 -4.10 8.91 -14.95
CA ARG A 229 -4.82 10.05 -15.52
C ARG A 229 -6.27 10.14 -15.01
N ALA A 230 -6.94 9.02 -14.84
CA ALA A 230 -8.27 8.99 -14.24
C ALA A 230 -8.26 9.47 -12.78
N VAL A 231 -7.24 9.06 -11.99
CA VAL A 231 -7.01 9.59 -10.64
C VAL A 231 -6.79 11.10 -10.65
N LEU A 232 -6.00 11.64 -11.60
CA LEU A 232 -5.83 13.09 -11.76
C LEU A 232 -7.16 13.78 -12.04
N ALA A 233 -8.00 13.24 -12.92
CA ALA A 233 -9.32 13.80 -13.24
C ALA A 233 -10.26 13.78 -12.02
N ALA A 234 -10.29 12.67 -11.27
CA ALA A 234 -11.04 12.56 -10.03
C ALA A 234 -10.53 13.57 -8.98
N ALA A 235 -9.20 13.70 -8.82
CA ALA A 235 -8.60 14.65 -7.89
C ALA A 235 -8.97 16.11 -8.21
N VAL A 236 -8.93 16.51 -9.48
CA VAL A 236 -9.34 17.85 -9.91
C VAL A 236 -10.79 18.15 -9.53
N ARG A 237 -11.68 17.17 -9.63
CA ARG A 237 -13.10 17.30 -9.29
C ARG A 237 -13.34 17.33 -7.78
N LEU A 238 -12.62 16.52 -7.03
CA LEU A 238 -12.83 16.32 -5.58
C LEU A 238 -12.14 17.40 -4.73
N LEU A 239 -10.94 17.85 -5.11
CA LEU A 239 -10.14 18.72 -4.28
C LEU A 239 -10.79 20.09 -4.06
N ALA A 240 -10.85 20.49 -2.81
CA ALA A 240 -11.13 21.86 -2.41
C ALA A 240 -10.04 22.81 -2.94
N PRO A 241 -10.30 24.12 -3.06
CA PRO A 241 -9.28 25.12 -3.38
C PRO A 241 -8.08 25.03 -2.42
N GLY A 242 -6.87 24.85 -2.97
CA GLY A 242 -5.64 24.63 -2.22
C GLY A 242 -5.42 23.19 -1.72
N GLY A 243 -6.37 22.28 -1.93
CA GLY A 243 -6.26 20.86 -1.56
C GLY A 243 -5.08 20.16 -2.25
N LEU A 244 -4.54 19.13 -1.62
CA LEU A 244 -3.34 18.43 -2.02
C LEU A 244 -3.67 17.10 -2.72
N LEU A 245 -3.07 16.86 -3.87
CA LEU A 245 -2.93 15.53 -4.47
C LEU A 245 -1.57 14.94 -4.11
N VAL A 246 -1.56 13.65 -3.73
CA VAL A 246 -0.36 12.81 -3.59
C VAL A 246 -0.61 11.52 -4.34
N MET A 247 0.16 11.22 -5.39
CA MET A 247 -0.06 10.01 -6.19
C MET A 247 1.26 9.30 -6.48
N GLU A 248 1.33 8.01 -6.15
CA GLU A 248 2.48 7.15 -6.45
C GLU A 248 2.62 6.94 -7.96
N HIS A 249 3.87 6.74 -8.42
CA HIS A 249 4.20 6.44 -9.82
C HIS A 249 5.54 5.69 -9.94
N ALA A 250 5.77 5.07 -11.09
CA ALA A 250 7.09 4.54 -11.42
C ALA A 250 8.10 5.68 -11.67
N GLU A 251 9.36 5.49 -11.31
CA GLU A 251 10.45 6.46 -11.46
C GLU A 251 10.47 7.12 -12.86
N VAL A 252 10.33 6.32 -13.91
CA VAL A 252 10.36 6.77 -15.31
C VAL A 252 9.14 7.61 -15.73
N GLN A 253 8.06 7.62 -14.95
CA GLN A 253 6.81 8.31 -15.26
C GLN A 253 6.71 9.72 -14.64
N ALA A 254 7.68 10.11 -13.81
CA ALA A 254 7.66 11.39 -13.08
C ALA A 254 7.38 12.60 -13.98
N SER A 255 8.09 12.73 -15.09
CA SER A 255 7.92 13.86 -16.01
C SER A 255 6.55 13.86 -16.69
N ALA A 256 6.09 12.70 -17.15
CA ALA A 256 4.79 12.57 -17.83
C ALA A 256 3.63 12.92 -16.90
N LEU A 257 3.68 12.46 -15.65
CA LEU A 257 2.64 12.76 -14.66
C LEU A 257 2.68 14.21 -14.18
N CYS A 258 3.85 14.81 -14.00
CA CYS A 258 3.95 16.26 -13.74
C CYS A 258 3.32 17.09 -14.85
N GLN A 259 3.58 16.72 -16.11
CA GLN A 259 2.98 17.39 -17.27
C GLN A 259 1.46 17.20 -17.30
N ALA A 260 0.97 15.96 -17.08
CA ALA A 260 -0.46 15.66 -17.03
C ALA A 260 -1.17 16.42 -15.90
N ALA A 261 -0.60 16.49 -14.70
CA ALA A 261 -1.15 17.24 -13.57
C ALA A 261 -1.22 18.75 -13.87
N THR A 262 -0.17 19.29 -14.49
CA THR A 262 -0.15 20.71 -14.92
C THR A 262 -1.20 20.97 -15.98
N ALA A 263 -1.32 20.10 -16.99
CA ALA A 263 -2.33 20.21 -18.04
C ALA A 263 -3.76 20.10 -17.50
N ALA A 264 -3.98 19.33 -16.42
CA ALA A 264 -5.24 19.22 -15.72
C ALA A 264 -5.58 20.46 -14.86
N GLY A 265 -4.72 21.48 -14.83
CA GLY A 265 -4.93 22.74 -14.11
C GLY A 265 -4.46 22.74 -12.65
N LEU A 266 -3.78 21.69 -12.20
CA LEU A 266 -3.15 21.67 -10.89
C LEU A 266 -1.91 22.57 -10.87
N VAL A 267 -1.59 23.11 -9.71
CA VAL A 267 -0.47 24.04 -9.48
C VAL A 267 0.55 23.43 -8.48
N GLN A 268 1.73 24.06 -8.36
CA GLN A 268 2.80 23.59 -7.47
C GLN A 268 3.18 22.14 -7.71
N VAL A 269 3.11 21.71 -8.98
CA VAL A 269 3.36 20.32 -9.37
C VAL A 269 4.86 20.00 -9.24
N ARG A 270 5.15 18.91 -8.54
CA ARG A 270 6.51 18.38 -8.36
C ARG A 270 6.47 16.88 -8.11
N THR A 271 7.61 16.24 -8.26
CA THR A 271 7.79 14.86 -7.79
C THR A 271 8.65 14.85 -6.51
N GLU A 272 8.32 13.94 -5.61
CA GLU A 272 9.08 13.71 -4.38
C GLU A 272 9.69 12.30 -4.41
N PRO A 273 10.92 12.15 -3.90
CA PRO A 273 11.58 10.85 -3.87
C PRO A 273 11.09 9.99 -2.70
N ASP A 274 11.27 8.67 -2.85
CA ASP A 274 11.22 7.73 -1.73
C ASP A 274 12.53 7.80 -0.88
N LEU A 275 12.59 6.97 0.17
CA LEU A 275 13.77 6.92 1.06
C LEU A 275 15.05 6.44 0.36
N THR A 276 14.94 5.86 -0.83
CA THR A 276 16.11 5.47 -1.66
C THR A 276 16.57 6.57 -2.59
N GLY A 277 15.86 7.71 -2.65
CA GLY A 277 16.13 8.85 -3.50
C GLY A 277 15.56 8.73 -4.92
N ARG A 278 14.72 7.75 -5.21
CA ARG A 278 14.06 7.58 -6.50
C ARG A 278 12.76 8.38 -6.55
N PRO A 279 12.47 9.14 -7.62
CA PRO A 279 11.17 9.77 -7.81
C PRO A 279 10.04 8.75 -7.63
N ARG A 280 9.12 9.04 -6.69
CA ARG A 280 8.08 8.07 -6.28
C ARG A 280 6.68 8.63 -6.26
N ALA A 281 6.50 9.90 -5.92
CA ALA A 281 5.18 10.50 -5.80
C ALA A 281 5.10 11.85 -6.52
N VAL A 282 4.06 12.07 -7.31
CA VAL A 282 3.71 13.40 -7.76
C VAL A 282 2.85 14.06 -6.69
N LEU A 283 3.24 15.28 -6.33
CA LEU A 283 2.49 16.18 -5.47
C LEU A 283 2.02 17.37 -6.28
N ALA A 284 0.76 17.76 -6.10
CA ALA A 284 0.18 18.93 -6.76
C ALA A 284 -0.93 19.51 -5.91
N ARG A 285 -1.30 20.78 -6.15
CA ARG A 285 -2.42 21.41 -5.44
C ARG A 285 -3.49 21.87 -6.42
N SER A 286 -4.74 21.80 -5.97
CA SER A 286 -5.84 22.52 -6.61
C SER A 286 -5.56 24.03 -6.53
N PRO A 287 -5.83 24.82 -7.57
CA PRO A 287 -5.66 26.27 -7.48
C PRO A 287 -6.57 26.87 -6.40
N HIS A 288 -6.11 27.94 -5.74
CA HIS A 288 -6.98 28.70 -4.84
C HIS A 288 -8.09 29.40 -5.64
N ALA A 289 -9.27 29.48 -5.05
CA ALA A 289 -10.33 30.33 -5.61
C ALA A 289 -9.77 31.77 -5.74
N ARG A 290 -9.97 32.38 -6.90
CA ARG A 290 -9.59 33.80 -7.15
C ARG A 290 -10.50 34.76 -6.39
#